data_a840eb9db5017859421ace0e42024a8f
#
_entry.id   a840eb9db5017859421ace0e42024a8f
#
_cell.length_a   1.000
_cell.length_b   1.000
_cell.length_c   1.000
_cell.angle_alpha   90.00
_cell.angle_beta   90.00
_cell.angle_gamma   90.00
#
_symmetry.space_group_name_H-M   'P 1'
#
loop_
_entity.id
_entity.type
_entity.pdbx_description
1 polymer ?
#
loop_
_entity_poly.entity_id
_entity_poly.type
_entity_poly.pdbx_seq_one_letter_code
_entity_poly.pdbx_strand_id
1 'polypeptide(L)'
;MNSVGATHVFCVPDDTKIIFKVIKMKPTLLVLAAGMGSRYGALKQMDGVGPNNEAILDYSIYDAKRAGFGKVVFVIRKDFAEAFEKVNSSEKFGIPVEYVYQGLECLPKGYTVPEGRVKPWGTGHAVLMAANVIHEPFAVINADDFYGKEAYEVLAKYLQECEGKTGAYSMVAYKLKNTLSDFGTVSRGVCTSNRCNYLQTIVERTSIAKTAEGAAYSDETGEHSLPLDTLVSMNFFGFTPDFLGYLEAGFKEFLDGPAQTNIKAEFYIPLMVNNLINAKKAKLKVLSSDAVWFGVTYKEDKPDVVKKIQNLIDKGVYPKNLW
;
A
#
# COMPACT_ATOMS: atom_id res chain seq x y z
N MET A 1 -14.69 6.06 28.75
CA MET A 1 -15.78 5.06 28.62
C MET A 1 -15.22 3.95 27.75
N ASN A 2 -15.00 2.78 28.34
CA ASN A 2 -14.31 1.65 27.68
C ASN A 2 -15.30 0.92 26.78
N SER A 3 -15.05 0.89 25.47
CA SER A 3 -15.75 0.01 24.55
C SER A 3 -15.13 -1.40 24.65
N VAL A 4 -15.78 -2.26 25.40
CA VAL A 4 -15.48 -3.69 25.46
C VAL A 4 -15.97 -4.32 24.15
N GLY A 5 -15.08 -5.00 23.42
CA GLY A 5 -15.42 -5.74 22.22
C GLY A 5 -16.54 -6.74 22.48
N ALA A 6 -17.57 -6.74 21.63
CA ALA A 6 -18.73 -7.59 21.76
C ALA A 6 -18.35 -9.07 21.65
N THR A 7 -18.41 -9.76 22.77
CA THR A 7 -18.30 -11.23 22.85
C THR A 7 -19.68 -11.83 22.58
N HIS A 8 -19.87 -12.46 21.43
CA HIS A 8 -21.07 -13.26 21.19
C HIS A 8 -20.90 -14.65 21.85
N VAL A 9 -21.74 -14.88 22.87
CA VAL A 9 -21.84 -16.17 23.55
C VAL A 9 -22.94 -16.99 22.90
N PHE A 10 -22.58 -18.12 22.31
CA PHE A 10 -23.55 -19.13 21.88
C PHE A 10 -23.67 -20.21 22.97
N CYS A 11 -24.84 -20.38 23.52
CA CYS A 11 -25.17 -21.45 24.48
C CYS A 11 -25.53 -22.71 23.71
N VAL A 12 -24.81 -23.80 23.91
CA VAL A 12 -25.18 -25.16 23.42
C VAL A 12 -25.58 -25.96 24.65
N PRO A 13 -26.74 -26.69 24.63
CA PRO A 13 -27.16 -27.53 25.75
C PRO A 13 -26.29 -28.79 25.82
N ASP A 14 -25.95 -29.13 27.04
CA ASP A 14 -25.26 -30.32 27.54
C ASP A 14 -23.73 -30.42 27.38
N ASP A 15 -23.12 -30.44 28.57
CA ASP A 15 -21.78 -30.82 28.97
C ASP A 15 -20.57 -30.09 28.35
N THR A 16 -20.23 -28.95 29.02
CA THR A 16 -18.87 -28.64 29.42
C THR A 16 -17.80 -28.45 28.34
N LYS A 17 -17.82 -27.36 27.74
CA LYS A 17 -16.66 -26.48 27.50
C LYS A 17 -17.17 -25.30 26.69
N ILE A 18 -17.29 -24.14 27.32
CA ILE A 18 -17.48 -22.88 26.61
C ILE A 18 -16.17 -22.63 25.83
N ILE A 19 -16.13 -23.01 24.57
CA ILE A 19 -15.04 -22.68 23.65
C ILE A 19 -15.27 -21.23 23.23
N PHE A 20 -14.63 -20.30 23.91
CA PHE A 20 -14.52 -18.92 23.42
C PHE A 20 -13.74 -18.94 22.12
N LYS A 21 -14.44 -18.96 20.99
CA LYS A 21 -13.83 -18.69 19.71
C LYS A 21 -13.52 -17.19 19.66
N VAL A 22 -12.32 -16.80 20.03
CA VAL A 22 -11.85 -15.43 19.85
C VAL A 22 -11.91 -15.17 18.34
N ILE A 23 -12.93 -14.41 17.90
CA ILE A 23 -12.99 -13.94 16.51
C ILE A 23 -11.88 -12.92 16.39
N LYS A 24 -10.79 -13.34 15.77
CA LYS A 24 -9.63 -12.48 15.52
C LYS A 24 -10.05 -11.38 14.54
N MET A 25 -9.77 -10.12 14.87
CA MET A 25 -9.97 -8.99 13.97
C MET A 25 -9.29 -9.27 12.62
N LYS A 26 -9.97 -8.92 11.54
CA LYS A 26 -9.44 -9.04 10.19
C LYS A 26 -9.11 -7.64 9.66
N PRO A 27 -7.85 -7.37 9.30
CA PRO A 27 -7.47 -6.06 8.77
C PRO A 27 -8.10 -5.81 7.39
N THR A 28 -8.18 -4.54 7.01
CA THR A 28 -8.59 -4.11 5.68
C THR A 28 -7.40 -3.92 4.78
N LEU A 29 -7.51 -4.32 3.50
CA LEU A 29 -6.57 -3.98 2.44
C LEU A 29 -7.07 -2.73 1.70
N LEU A 30 -6.33 -1.63 1.79
CA LEU A 30 -6.58 -0.42 1.00
C LEU A 30 -5.66 -0.42 -0.22
N VAL A 31 -6.27 -0.38 -1.41
CA VAL A 31 -5.56 -0.46 -2.69
C VAL A 31 -5.63 0.89 -3.40
N LEU A 32 -4.46 1.50 -3.63
CA LEU A 32 -4.33 2.76 -4.35
C LEU A 32 -4.35 2.51 -5.86
N ALA A 33 -5.50 2.69 -6.48
CA ALA A 33 -5.75 2.45 -7.90
C ALA A 33 -6.15 3.73 -8.69
N ALA A 34 -6.11 4.91 -8.05
CA ALA A 34 -6.44 6.19 -8.68
C ALA A 34 -5.29 6.76 -9.53
N GLY A 35 -4.09 6.16 -9.50
CA GLY A 35 -2.94 6.58 -10.27
C GLY A 35 -3.21 6.48 -11.77
N MET A 36 -2.98 7.59 -12.48
CA MET A 36 -2.96 7.56 -13.94
C MET A 36 -1.67 6.86 -14.38
N GLY A 37 -1.78 5.71 -14.99
CA GLY A 37 -0.67 5.10 -15.72
C GLY A 37 -0.24 5.98 -16.90
N SER A 38 0.22 7.21 -16.60
CA SER A 38 0.54 8.25 -17.58
C SER A 38 1.59 7.82 -18.62
N ARG A 39 2.36 6.79 -18.30
CA ARG A 39 3.34 6.18 -19.20
C ARG A 39 2.77 5.00 -20.01
N TYR A 40 1.55 4.54 -19.69
CA TYR A 40 0.96 3.32 -20.27
C TYR A 40 -0.25 3.56 -21.18
N GLY A 41 -0.88 4.73 -21.11
CA GLY A 41 -1.99 5.16 -21.99
C GLY A 41 -3.30 4.39 -21.83
N ALA A 42 -3.42 3.49 -20.83
CA ALA A 42 -4.61 2.71 -20.52
C ALA A 42 -4.68 2.40 -19.00
N LEU A 43 -5.75 1.74 -18.55
CA LEU A 43 -5.91 1.24 -17.18
C LEU A 43 -4.89 0.11 -16.92
N LYS A 44 -3.65 0.50 -16.59
CA LYS A 44 -2.52 -0.40 -16.32
C LYS A 44 -2.85 -1.47 -15.27
N GLN A 45 -3.72 -1.13 -14.32
CA GLN A 45 -4.17 -2.02 -13.25
C GLN A 45 -5.01 -3.21 -13.75
N MET A 46 -5.49 -3.15 -15.01
CA MET A 46 -6.31 -4.20 -15.64
C MET A 46 -5.52 -4.99 -16.69
N ASP A 47 -4.23 -4.70 -16.89
CA ASP A 47 -3.41 -5.38 -17.90
C ASP A 47 -3.00 -6.76 -17.40
N GLY A 48 -3.47 -7.81 -18.07
CA GLY A 48 -3.25 -9.19 -17.66
C GLY A 48 -1.79 -9.61 -17.74
N VAL A 49 -1.34 -10.29 -16.69
CA VAL A 49 0.00 -10.88 -16.57
C VAL A 49 -0.07 -12.39 -16.26
N GLY A 50 -1.23 -12.87 -15.83
CA GLY A 50 -1.50 -14.28 -15.54
C GLY A 50 -2.06 -15.03 -16.75
N PRO A 51 -2.11 -16.39 -16.67
CA PRO A 51 -2.53 -17.25 -17.79
C PRO A 51 -4.01 -17.08 -18.20
N ASN A 52 -4.89 -16.62 -17.30
CA ASN A 52 -6.29 -16.32 -17.58
C ASN A 52 -6.56 -14.82 -17.60
N ASN A 53 -5.56 -14.03 -17.98
CA ASN A 53 -5.63 -12.58 -18.02
C ASN A 53 -5.78 -11.90 -16.64
N GLU A 54 -5.32 -12.57 -15.56
CA GLU A 54 -5.28 -11.97 -14.23
C GLU A 54 -4.28 -10.80 -14.21
N ALA A 55 -4.68 -9.68 -13.66
CA ALA A 55 -3.80 -8.54 -13.42
C ALA A 55 -2.90 -8.75 -12.19
N ILE A 56 -1.85 -7.96 -12.02
CA ILE A 56 -1.03 -7.96 -10.78
C ILE A 56 -1.91 -7.81 -9.54
N LEU A 57 -2.92 -6.96 -9.63
CA LEU A 57 -3.90 -6.71 -8.58
C LEU A 57 -4.61 -7.99 -8.11
N ASP A 58 -4.95 -8.89 -9.03
CA ASP A 58 -5.62 -10.16 -8.69
C ASP A 58 -4.77 -10.99 -7.73
N TYR A 59 -3.46 -11.07 -7.97
CA TYR A 59 -2.50 -11.77 -7.09
C TYR A 59 -2.39 -11.09 -5.73
N SER A 60 -2.38 -9.76 -5.69
CA SER A 60 -2.35 -8.98 -4.46
C SER A 60 -3.58 -9.25 -3.57
N ILE A 61 -4.78 -9.30 -4.16
CA ILE A 61 -6.02 -9.59 -3.44
C ILE A 61 -6.06 -11.07 -3.00
N TYR A 62 -5.61 -11.99 -3.86
CA TYR A 62 -5.51 -13.40 -3.52
C TYR A 62 -4.60 -13.62 -2.30
N ASP A 63 -3.43 -12.96 -2.26
CA ASP A 63 -2.50 -13.01 -1.15
C ASP A 63 -3.09 -12.41 0.13
N ALA A 64 -3.73 -11.25 0.03
CA ALA A 64 -4.39 -10.63 1.16
C ALA A 64 -5.50 -11.51 1.74
N LYS A 65 -6.35 -12.10 0.90
CA LYS A 65 -7.43 -13.01 1.32
C LYS A 65 -6.88 -14.21 2.08
N ARG A 66 -5.85 -14.89 1.55
CA ARG A 66 -5.23 -16.05 2.21
C ARG A 66 -4.44 -15.68 3.47
N ALA A 67 -3.92 -14.45 3.57
CA ALA A 67 -3.27 -13.91 4.76
C ALA A 67 -4.26 -13.51 5.87
N GLY A 68 -5.57 -13.50 5.59
CA GLY A 68 -6.62 -13.26 6.58
C GLY A 68 -7.16 -11.83 6.63
N PHE A 69 -6.95 -11.03 5.58
CA PHE A 69 -7.66 -9.77 5.41
C PHE A 69 -9.17 -10.00 5.27
N GLY A 70 -9.98 -9.10 5.81
CA GLY A 70 -11.43 -9.23 5.87
C GLY A 70 -12.20 -8.44 4.83
N LYS A 71 -11.56 -7.41 4.24
CA LYS A 71 -12.18 -6.48 3.30
C LYS A 71 -11.11 -5.87 2.40
N VAL A 72 -11.49 -5.51 1.18
CA VAL A 72 -10.70 -4.69 0.25
C VAL A 72 -11.42 -3.38 0.04
N VAL A 73 -10.69 -2.27 0.12
CA VAL A 73 -11.17 -0.94 -0.25
C VAL A 73 -10.31 -0.43 -1.39
N PHE A 74 -10.94 -0.07 -2.50
CA PHE A 74 -10.25 0.53 -3.65
C PHE A 74 -10.37 2.04 -3.63
N VAL A 75 -9.24 2.73 -3.75
CA VAL A 75 -9.22 4.16 -4.08
C VAL A 75 -9.09 4.30 -5.59
N ILE A 76 -10.14 4.76 -6.24
CA ILE A 76 -10.22 4.90 -7.70
C ILE A 76 -10.62 6.32 -8.09
N ARG A 77 -10.62 6.61 -9.38
CA ARG A 77 -11.17 7.85 -9.94
C ARG A 77 -12.57 7.58 -10.50
N LYS A 78 -13.43 8.59 -10.45
CA LYS A 78 -14.81 8.49 -10.95
C LYS A 78 -14.90 8.23 -12.46
N ASP A 79 -13.94 8.75 -13.23
CA ASP A 79 -13.96 8.68 -14.69
C ASP A 79 -13.80 7.26 -15.28
N PHE A 80 -13.30 6.30 -14.50
CA PHE A 80 -13.23 4.89 -14.91
C PHE A 80 -13.89 3.92 -13.92
N ALA A 81 -14.65 4.45 -12.95
CA ALA A 81 -15.24 3.65 -11.87
C ALA A 81 -16.07 2.48 -12.39
N GLU A 82 -17.02 2.72 -13.29
CA GLU A 82 -17.92 1.69 -13.83
C GLU A 82 -17.15 0.50 -14.44
N ALA A 83 -16.14 0.80 -15.26
CA ALA A 83 -15.33 -0.25 -15.88
C ALA A 83 -14.48 -1.02 -14.86
N PHE A 84 -13.95 -0.33 -13.83
CA PHE A 84 -13.13 -0.92 -12.80
C PHE A 84 -13.97 -1.81 -11.86
N GLU A 85 -15.10 -1.31 -11.38
CA GLU A 85 -15.99 -1.99 -10.44
C GLU A 85 -16.59 -3.26 -11.07
N LYS A 86 -16.92 -3.24 -12.36
CA LYS A 86 -17.44 -4.39 -13.11
C LYS A 86 -16.51 -5.60 -13.06
N VAL A 87 -15.19 -5.38 -13.04
CA VAL A 87 -14.19 -6.46 -13.10
C VAL A 87 -13.50 -6.74 -11.76
N ASN A 88 -13.69 -5.88 -10.76
CA ASN A 88 -13.03 -6.01 -9.46
C ASN A 88 -14.08 -6.05 -8.33
N SER A 89 -14.96 -7.05 -8.36
CA SER A 89 -16.12 -7.14 -7.46
C SER A 89 -15.92 -8.12 -6.29
N SER A 90 -16.78 -7.99 -5.28
CA SER A 90 -16.85 -8.95 -4.16
C SER A 90 -17.12 -10.38 -4.63
N GLU A 91 -17.92 -10.55 -5.69
CA GLU A 91 -18.23 -11.85 -6.28
C GLU A 91 -16.98 -12.50 -6.86
N LYS A 92 -16.21 -11.75 -7.66
CA LYS A 92 -14.95 -12.23 -8.25
C LYS A 92 -13.98 -12.68 -7.16
N PHE A 93 -13.75 -11.85 -6.16
CA PHE A 93 -12.69 -12.09 -5.18
C PHE A 93 -13.13 -12.96 -4.00
N GLY A 94 -14.44 -13.12 -3.78
CA GLY A 94 -14.98 -13.86 -2.62
C GLY A 94 -14.54 -13.23 -1.29
N ILE A 95 -14.41 -11.91 -1.25
CA ILE A 95 -14.13 -11.05 -0.09
C ILE A 95 -14.89 -9.73 -0.29
N PRO A 96 -15.45 -9.09 0.77
CA PRO A 96 -16.10 -7.80 0.66
C PRO A 96 -15.21 -6.75 0.00
N VAL A 97 -15.78 -5.99 -0.95
CA VAL A 97 -15.12 -4.92 -1.71
C VAL A 97 -15.92 -3.64 -1.55
N GLU A 98 -15.23 -2.56 -1.25
CA GLU A 98 -15.78 -1.20 -1.23
C GLU A 98 -14.93 -0.29 -2.12
N TYR A 99 -15.53 0.80 -2.61
CA TYR A 99 -14.85 1.77 -3.47
C TYR A 99 -14.97 3.15 -2.86
N VAL A 100 -13.87 3.89 -2.91
CA VAL A 100 -13.81 5.31 -2.56
C VAL A 100 -13.14 6.08 -3.70
N TYR A 101 -13.47 7.35 -3.84
CA TYR A 101 -13.10 8.12 -5.01
C TYR A 101 -12.12 9.23 -4.66
N GLN A 102 -11.01 9.29 -5.39
CA GLN A 102 -10.06 10.38 -5.33
C GLN A 102 -10.24 11.31 -6.53
N GLY A 103 -10.53 12.57 -6.28
CA GLY A 103 -10.61 13.64 -7.29
C GLY A 103 -9.90 14.89 -6.81
N LEU A 104 -9.64 15.83 -7.69
CA LEU A 104 -9.08 17.14 -7.32
C LEU A 104 -10.03 17.93 -6.44
N GLU A 105 -11.33 17.75 -6.67
CA GLU A 105 -12.44 18.38 -5.94
C GLU A 105 -12.66 17.82 -4.53
N CYS A 106 -12.03 16.68 -4.19
CA CYS A 106 -12.17 16.06 -2.86
C CYS A 106 -11.34 16.81 -1.83
N LEU A 107 -11.77 18.03 -1.50
CA LEU A 107 -11.11 18.94 -0.59
C LEU A 107 -11.93 19.15 0.69
N PRO A 108 -11.29 19.49 1.81
CA PRO A 108 -11.99 19.94 3.00
C PRO A 108 -12.80 21.20 2.72
N LYS A 109 -13.84 21.42 3.53
CA LYS A 109 -14.68 22.63 3.41
C LYS A 109 -13.82 23.90 3.52
N GLY A 110 -14.01 24.82 2.59
CA GLY A 110 -13.32 26.12 2.54
C GLY A 110 -12.09 26.15 1.60
N TYR A 111 -11.69 25.02 1.06
CA TYR A 111 -10.61 24.95 0.07
C TYR A 111 -11.15 24.82 -1.34
N THR A 112 -10.40 25.32 -2.30
CA THR A 112 -10.69 25.24 -3.74
C THR A 112 -9.49 24.70 -4.49
N VAL A 113 -9.74 24.07 -5.63
CA VAL A 113 -8.66 23.56 -6.51
C VAL A 113 -7.92 24.77 -7.09
N PRO A 114 -6.59 24.89 -6.93
CA PRO A 114 -5.82 25.96 -7.55
C PRO A 114 -5.95 25.94 -9.06
N GLU A 115 -6.02 27.13 -9.67
CA GLU A 115 -6.08 27.27 -11.12
C GLU A 115 -4.88 26.57 -11.79
N GLY A 116 -5.15 25.83 -12.86
CA GLY A 116 -4.15 25.07 -13.62
C GLY A 116 -3.66 23.78 -12.97
N ARG A 117 -4.15 23.41 -11.78
CA ARG A 117 -3.78 22.12 -11.18
C ARG A 117 -4.47 20.97 -11.87
N VAL A 118 -3.69 20.06 -12.44
CA VAL A 118 -4.16 18.79 -13.04
C VAL A 118 -3.59 17.57 -12.30
N LYS A 119 -2.58 17.77 -11.46
CA LYS A 119 -1.89 16.69 -10.75
C LYS A 119 -2.70 16.25 -9.52
N PRO A 120 -2.93 14.94 -9.29
CA PRO A 120 -3.57 14.44 -8.08
C PRO A 120 -2.86 14.94 -6.81
N TRP A 121 -3.57 14.91 -5.68
CA TRP A 121 -3.05 15.43 -4.41
C TRP A 121 -1.99 14.53 -3.75
N GLY A 122 -1.78 13.31 -4.26
CA GLY A 122 -0.79 12.37 -3.77
C GLY A 122 -1.37 11.20 -2.97
N THR A 123 -0.48 10.28 -2.55
CA THR A 123 -0.86 9.00 -1.91
C THR A 123 -1.46 9.19 -0.51
N GLY A 124 -1.04 10.19 0.24
CA GLY A 124 -1.64 10.51 1.55
C GLY A 124 -3.10 10.95 1.42
N HIS A 125 -3.42 11.76 0.42
CA HIS A 125 -4.79 12.14 0.12
C HIS A 125 -5.62 10.94 -0.38
N ALA A 126 -5.03 10.06 -1.16
CA ALA A 126 -5.72 8.82 -1.59
C ALA A 126 -6.14 7.98 -0.37
N VAL A 127 -5.25 7.78 0.60
CA VAL A 127 -5.58 7.06 1.85
C VAL A 127 -6.66 7.79 2.65
N LEU A 128 -6.62 9.12 2.70
CA LEU A 128 -7.62 9.93 3.40
C LEU A 128 -9.04 9.71 2.87
N MET A 129 -9.22 9.41 1.57
CA MET A 129 -10.53 9.12 0.99
C MET A 129 -11.23 7.92 1.64
N ALA A 130 -10.48 7.03 2.27
CA ALA A 130 -11.03 5.86 2.95
C ALA A 130 -11.41 6.10 4.42
N ALA A 131 -11.32 7.33 4.95
CA ALA A 131 -11.52 7.64 6.37
C ALA A 131 -12.92 7.26 6.89
N ASN A 132 -13.94 7.29 6.03
CA ASN A 132 -15.32 6.98 6.42
C ASN A 132 -15.67 5.49 6.32
N VAL A 133 -14.79 4.65 5.77
CA VAL A 133 -15.07 3.23 5.51
C VAL A 133 -14.08 2.28 6.19
N ILE A 134 -12.98 2.79 6.74
CA ILE A 134 -11.98 2.00 7.47
C ILE A 134 -11.97 2.41 8.94
N HIS A 135 -12.27 1.45 9.82
CA HIS A 135 -12.30 1.65 11.28
C HIS A 135 -11.42 0.65 12.03
N GLU A 136 -10.90 -0.34 11.33
CA GLU A 136 -9.96 -1.37 11.79
C GLU A 136 -8.53 -1.10 11.31
N PRO A 137 -7.49 -1.74 11.89
CA PRO A 137 -6.14 -1.72 11.31
C PRO A 137 -6.14 -2.14 9.85
N PHE A 138 -5.33 -1.46 9.02
CA PHE A 138 -5.37 -1.64 7.58
C PHE A 138 -3.98 -1.60 6.95
N ALA A 139 -3.85 -2.28 5.82
CA ALA A 139 -2.70 -2.19 4.94
C ALA A 139 -2.97 -1.29 3.75
N VAL A 140 -1.92 -0.64 3.24
CA VAL A 140 -1.96 0.17 2.01
C VAL A 140 -1.00 -0.42 0.99
N ILE A 141 -1.48 -0.59 -0.25
CA ILE A 141 -0.66 -1.03 -1.40
C ILE A 141 -0.95 -0.19 -2.65
N ASN A 142 -0.03 -0.23 -3.60
CA ASN A 142 -0.29 0.20 -4.97
C ASN A 142 -0.94 -0.94 -5.78
N ALA A 143 -1.86 -0.61 -6.67
CA ALA A 143 -2.59 -1.59 -7.48
C ALA A 143 -1.74 -2.28 -8.56
N ASP A 144 -0.61 -1.67 -8.93
CA ASP A 144 0.27 -2.11 -10.03
C ASP A 144 1.56 -2.77 -9.58
N ASP A 145 1.68 -3.05 -8.28
CA ASP A 145 2.85 -3.67 -7.65
C ASP A 145 2.52 -5.09 -7.14
N PHE A 146 3.43 -6.03 -7.40
CA PHE A 146 3.41 -7.36 -6.83
C PHE A 146 4.30 -7.41 -5.59
N TYR A 147 3.72 -7.80 -4.45
CA TYR A 147 4.39 -7.76 -3.14
C TYR A 147 4.82 -9.15 -2.64
N GLY A 148 4.19 -10.21 -3.14
CA GLY A 148 4.45 -11.60 -2.76
C GLY A 148 3.74 -12.04 -1.47
N LYS A 149 3.37 -13.32 -1.44
CA LYS A 149 2.56 -13.97 -0.40
C LYS A 149 3.02 -13.65 1.03
N GLU A 150 4.31 -13.87 1.29
CA GLU A 150 4.87 -13.76 2.64
C GLU A 150 4.77 -12.34 3.20
N ALA A 151 4.90 -11.33 2.34
CA ALA A 151 4.76 -9.94 2.75
C ALA A 151 3.36 -9.63 3.32
N TYR A 152 2.30 -10.20 2.72
CA TYR A 152 0.94 -10.08 3.27
C TYR A 152 0.78 -10.84 4.58
N GLU A 153 1.37 -12.03 4.72
CA GLU A 153 1.29 -12.85 5.93
C GLU A 153 1.92 -12.15 7.13
N VAL A 154 3.13 -11.60 6.97
CA VAL A 154 3.81 -10.90 8.08
C VAL A 154 3.10 -9.60 8.46
N LEU A 155 2.56 -8.87 7.47
CA LEU A 155 1.83 -7.63 7.72
C LEU A 155 0.48 -7.89 8.36
N ALA A 156 -0.30 -8.87 7.88
CA ALA A 156 -1.59 -9.23 8.47
C ALA A 156 -1.44 -9.65 9.93
N LYS A 157 -0.43 -10.45 10.24
CA LYS A 157 -0.12 -10.86 11.61
C LYS A 157 0.14 -9.65 12.51
N TYR A 158 0.99 -8.71 12.07
CA TYR A 158 1.29 -7.50 12.83
C TYR A 158 0.04 -6.64 13.04
N LEU A 159 -0.76 -6.41 12.01
CA LEU A 159 -1.98 -5.62 12.09
C LEU A 159 -3.00 -6.22 13.07
N GLN A 160 -3.13 -7.56 13.10
CA GLN A 160 -3.99 -8.24 14.07
C GLN A 160 -3.53 -8.03 15.52
N GLU A 161 -2.21 -7.91 15.74
CA GLU A 161 -1.65 -7.59 17.05
C GLU A 161 -1.82 -6.11 17.44
N CYS A 162 -2.19 -5.25 16.47
CA CYS A 162 -2.42 -3.83 16.66
C CYS A 162 -3.87 -3.46 16.93
N GLU A 163 -4.79 -4.43 17.05
CA GLU A 163 -6.18 -4.17 17.40
C GLU A 163 -6.29 -3.34 18.70
N GLY A 164 -7.04 -2.24 18.64
CA GLY A 164 -7.22 -1.32 19.77
C GLY A 164 -6.02 -0.44 20.12
N LYS A 165 -4.90 -0.53 19.37
CA LYS A 165 -3.74 0.33 19.55
C LYS A 165 -3.83 1.58 18.68
N THR A 166 -3.06 2.61 19.05
CA THR A 166 -2.85 3.84 18.28
C THR A 166 -1.36 4.08 18.07
N GLY A 167 -1.00 4.73 16.96
CA GLY A 167 0.40 5.03 16.63
C GLY A 167 1.30 3.79 16.42
N ALA A 168 0.70 2.61 16.24
CA ALA A 168 1.39 1.36 16.03
C ALA A 168 1.40 1.01 14.54
N TYR A 169 2.34 1.59 13.80
CA TYR A 169 2.43 1.44 12.34
C TYR A 169 3.49 0.42 11.93
N SER A 170 3.44 0.00 10.70
CA SER A 170 4.40 -0.94 10.12
C SER A 170 4.58 -0.70 8.63
N MET A 171 5.62 -1.30 8.09
CA MET A 171 5.84 -1.41 6.65
C MET A 171 6.56 -2.71 6.35
N VAL A 172 6.34 -3.28 5.18
CA VAL A 172 7.21 -4.31 4.63
C VAL A 172 8.26 -3.61 3.77
N ALA A 173 9.52 -3.77 4.13
CA ALA A 173 10.65 -3.24 3.38
C ALA A 173 11.27 -4.32 2.49
N TYR A 174 11.75 -3.89 1.33
CA TYR A 174 12.41 -4.75 0.34
C TYR A 174 13.87 -4.34 0.18
N LYS A 175 14.72 -5.29 -0.20
CA LYS A 175 16.10 -4.98 -0.56
C LYS A 175 16.14 -4.25 -1.90
N LEU A 176 16.90 -3.17 -2.01
CA LEU A 176 17.00 -2.35 -3.21
C LEU A 176 17.27 -3.17 -4.47
N LYS A 177 18.18 -4.16 -4.39
CA LYS A 177 18.51 -5.06 -5.51
C LYS A 177 17.28 -5.78 -6.12
N ASN A 178 16.24 -6.02 -5.32
CA ASN A 178 15.03 -6.70 -5.76
C ASN A 178 13.98 -5.74 -6.34
N THR A 179 14.29 -4.44 -6.45
CA THR A 179 13.34 -3.40 -6.86
C THR A 179 13.87 -2.52 -8.01
N LEU A 180 15.06 -2.80 -8.51
CA LEU A 180 15.66 -2.07 -9.62
C LEU A 180 15.11 -2.56 -10.97
N SER A 181 15.04 -1.66 -11.95
CA SER A 181 14.72 -1.98 -13.36
C SER A 181 15.98 -2.07 -14.19
N ASP A 182 15.96 -2.91 -15.22
CA ASP A 182 17.02 -2.97 -16.25
C ASP A 182 16.81 -1.94 -17.36
N PHE A 183 15.65 -1.30 -17.41
CA PHE A 183 15.22 -0.42 -18.49
C PHE A 183 15.33 1.08 -18.15
N GLY A 184 15.71 1.42 -16.92
CA GLY A 184 15.86 2.82 -16.54
C GLY A 184 15.97 3.04 -15.05
N THR A 185 15.92 4.31 -14.66
CA THR A 185 15.97 4.71 -13.26
C THR A 185 14.64 4.47 -12.55
N VAL A 186 14.72 4.27 -11.24
CA VAL A 186 13.56 4.09 -10.36
C VAL A 186 13.56 5.10 -9.21
N SER A 187 12.40 5.36 -8.61
CA SER A 187 12.28 6.15 -7.38
C SER A 187 11.89 5.24 -6.23
N ARG A 188 12.56 5.38 -5.07
CA ARG A 188 12.35 4.54 -3.89
C ARG A 188 12.47 5.34 -2.60
N GLY A 189 11.63 5.04 -1.64
CA GLY A 189 11.77 5.50 -0.28
C GLY A 189 12.91 4.76 0.43
N VAL A 190 14.11 5.33 0.47
CA VAL A 190 15.26 4.75 1.16
C VAL A 190 15.08 4.84 2.66
N CYS A 191 15.15 3.70 3.35
CA CYS A 191 14.81 3.55 4.76
C CYS A 191 16.05 3.37 5.64
N THR A 192 16.06 4.00 6.81
CA THR A 192 16.96 3.63 7.91
C THR A 192 16.13 3.16 9.10
N SER A 193 16.61 2.14 9.82
CA SER A 193 15.96 1.61 11.00
C SER A 193 16.95 1.43 12.16
N ASN A 194 16.43 1.44 13.39
CA ASN A 194 17.22 1.15 14.57
C ASN A 194 17.40 -0.38 14.77
N ARG A 195 18.19 -0.77 15.78
CA ARG A 195 18.47 -2.19 16.10
C ARG A 195 17.23 -3.02 16.46
N CYS A 196 16.12 -2.37 16.81
CA CYS A 196 14.85 -3.01 17.09
C CYS A 196 13.92 -3.03 15.86
N ASN A 197 14.43 -2.73 14.68
CA ASN A 197 13.67 -2.62 13.42
C ASN A 197 12.52 -1.59 13.46
N TYR A 198 12.70 -0.48 14.19
CA TYR A 198 11.80 0.67 14.05
C TYR A 198 12.41 1.68 13.08
N LEU A 199 11.58 2.14 12.15
CA LEU A 199 11.95 3.15 11.16
C LEU A 199 12.44 4.42 11.86
N GLN A 200 13.58 4.95 11.42
CA GLN A 200 14.12 6.23 11.83
C GLN A 200 13.88 7.30 10.77
N THR A 201 14.15 6.95 9.52
CA THR A 201 13.92 7.85 8.38
C THR A 201 13.44 7.07 7.16
N ILE A 202 12.64 7.73 6.33
CA ILE A 202 12.31 7.31 4.98
C ILE A 202 12.46 8.53 4.07
N VAL A 203 13.34 8.43 3.07
CA VAL A 203 13.65 9.54 2.17
C VAL A 203 13.44 9.06 0.73
N GLU A 204 12.53 9.74 0.03
CA GLU A 204 12.31 9.48 -1.40
C GLU A 204 13.57 9.87 -2.18
N ARG A 205 14.18 8.90 -2.85
CA ARG A 205 15.29 9.09 -3.77
C ARG A 205 14.81 8.79 -5.17
N THR A 206 14.91 9.76 -6.03
CA THR A 206 14.59 9.66 -7.45
C THR A 206 15.81 9.28 -8.26
N SER A 207 15.59 8.78 -9.47
CA SER A 207 16.66 8.48 -10.42
C SER A 207 17.73 7.50 -9.91
N ILE A 208 17.31 6.51 -9.10
CA ILE A 208 18.20 5.42 -8.69
C ILE A 208 18.46 4.54 -9.90
N ALA A 209 19.72 4.35 -10.26
CA ALA A 209 20.19 3.50 -11.35
C ALA A 209 21.05 2.36 -10.85
N LYS A 210 21.11 1.27 -11.62
CA LYS A 210 22.13 0.22 -11.44
C LYS A 210 23.50 0.76 -11.85
N THR A 211 24.53 0.40 -11.10
CA THR A 211 25.94 0.66 -11.42
C THR A 211 26.73 -0.64 -11.43
N ALA A 212 27.96 -0.62 -11.89
CA ALA A 212 28.83 -1.80 -11.87
C ALA A 212 29.10 -2.32 -10.44
N GLU A 213 29.06 -1.42 -9.45
CA GLU A 213 29.37 -1.72 -8.04
C GLU A 213 28.12 -1.83 -7.14
N GLY A 214 26.92 -1.63 -7.71
CA GLY A 214 25.68 -1.66 -6.93
C GLY A 214 24.56 -0.82 -7.51
N ALA A 215 24.20 0.24 -6.82
CA ALA A 215 23.25 1.24 -7.29
C ALA A 215 23.68 2.65 -6.83
N ALA A 216 23.21 3.68 -7.51
CA ALA A 216 23.45 5.06 -7.14
C ALA A 216 22.25 5.95 -7.49
N TYR A 217 22.11 7.07 -6.80
CA TYR A 217 21.21 8.18 -7.16
C TYR A 217 22.01 9.48 -7.20
N SER A 218 21.49 10.46 -7.93
CA SER A 218 22.07 11.81 -7.96
C SER A 218 21.10 12.82 -7.38
N ASP A 219 21.60 13.76 -6.60
CA ASP A 219 20.89 14.93 -6.13
C ASP A 219 21.76 16.20 -6.30
N GLU A 220 21.35 17.32 -5.71
CA GLU A 220 22.04 18.62 -5.82
C GLU A 220 23.49 18.57 -5.28
N THR A 221 23.81 17.61 -4.42
CA THR A 221 25.13 17.44 -3.80
C THR A 221 26.05 16.47 -4.56
N GLY A 222 25.52 15.80 -5.61
CA GLY A 222 26.28 14.89 -6.46
C GLY A 222 25.71 13.48 -6.53
N GLU A 223 26.58 12.54 -6.91
CA GLU A 223 26.23 11.11 -6.97
C GLU A 223 26.49 10.41 -5.64
N HIS A 224 25.55 9.57 -5.23
CA HIS A 224 25.57 8.84 -3.95
C HIS A 224 25.36 7.35 -4.20
N SER A 225 26.32 6.54 -3.78
CA SER A 225 26.20 5.08 -3.83
C SER A 225 25.19 4.55 -2.82
N LEU A 226 24.46 3.52 -3.22
CA LEU A 226 23.54 2.77 -2.37
C LEU A 226 23.92 1.28 -2.39
N PRO A 227 24.19 0.67 -1.21
CA PRO A 227 24.35 -0.77 -1.10
C PRO A 227 23.12 -1.50 -1.62
N LEU A 228 23.30 -2.61 -2.33
CA LEU A 228 22.21 -3.41 -2.91
C LEU A 228 21.26 -4.00 -1.86
N ASP A 229 21.72 -4.19 -0.62
CA ASP A 229 20.90 -4.66 0.50
C ASP A 229 20.22 -3.53 1.28
N THR A 230 20.34 -2.26 0.82
CA THR A 230 19.63 -1.13 1.40
C THR A 230 18.13 -1.41 1.42
N LEU A 231 17.48 -1.15 2.55
CA LEU A 231 16.03 -1.31 2.69
C LEU A 231 15.31 -0.14 2.04
N VAL A 232 14.31 -0.46 1.24
CA VAL A 232 13.47 0.53 0.55
C VAL A 232 11.98 0.24 0.76
N SER A 233 11.20 1.30 0.80
CA SER A 233 9.75 1.25 0.80
C SER A 233 9.23 1.11 -0.63
N MET A 234 8.25 0.23 -0.79
CA MET A 234 7.45 0.07 -2.00
C MET A 234 5.97 0.41 -1.73
N ASN A 235 5.70 1.33 -0.78
CA ASN A 235 4.35 1.73 -0.36
C ASN A 235 3.51 0.60 0.25
N PHE A 236 4.15 -0.45 0.78
CA PHE A 236 3.43 -1.49 1.52
C PHE A 236 3.47 -1.16 3.01
N PHE A 237 2.49 -0.40 3.45
CA PHE A 237 2.36 0.07 4.84
C PHE A 237 1.23 -0.62 5.57
N GLY A 238 1.33 -0.66 6.90
CA GLY A 238 0.26 -1.04 7.81
C GLY A 238 0.04 0.04 8.85
N PHE A 239 -1.22 0.40 9.08
CA PHE A 239 -1.61 1.49 9.96
C PHE A 239 -2.73 1.08 10.92
N THR A 240 -2.74 1.69 12.10
CA THR A 240 -3.91 1.75 12.96
C THR A 240 -4.82 2.91 12.52
N PRO A 241 -6.15 2.88 12.79
CA PRO A 241 -7.11 3.84 12.25
C PRO A 241 -6.83 5.32 12.58
N ASP A 242 -6.12 5.59 13.67
CA ASP A 242 -5.73 6.94 14.06
C ASP A 242 -4.89 7.66 13.00
N PHE A 243 -4.21 6.92 12.10
CA PHE A 243 -3.47 7.50 10.98
C PHE A 243 -4.36 8.36 10.07
N LEU A 244 -5.64 7.98 9.88
CA LEU A 244 -6.59 8.73 9.06
C LEU A 244 -6.85 10.14 9.62
N GLY A 245 -6.95 10.27 10.95
CA GLY A 245 -7.09 11.57 11.60
C GLY A 245 -5.83 12.45 11.45
N TYR A 246 -4.64 11.84 11.49
CA TYR A 246 -3.41 12.56 11.21
C TYR A 246 -3.29 13.00 9.75
N LEU A 247 -3.77 12.18 8.81
CA LEU A 247 -3.82 12.56 7.40
C LEU A 247 -4.77 13.73 7.17
N GLU A 248 -5.93 13.77 7.84
CA GLU A 248 -6.87 14.90 7.71
C GLU A 248 -6.24 16.22 8.17
N ALA A 249 -5.60 16.22 9.34
CA ALA A 249 -4.92 17.39 9.86
C ALA A 249 -3.74 17.81 8.96
N GLY A 250 -2.88 16.88 8.60
CA GLY A 250 -1.70 17.13 7.76
C GLY A 250 -2.05 17.55 6.34
N PHE A 251 -3.21 17.12 5.80
CA PHE A 251 -3.65 17.56 4.47
C PHE A 251 -4.09 19.04 4.49
N LYS A 252 -4.73 19.50 5.57
CA LYS A 252 -5.04 20.94 5.74
C LYS A 252 -3.77 21.77 5.81
N GLU A 253 -2.78 21.36 6.63
CA GLU A 253 -1.47 22.02 6.69
C GLU A 253 -0.76 22.04 5.32
N PHE A 254 -0.85 20.95 4.56
CA PHE A 254 -0.31 20.87 3.21
C PHE A 254 -1.01 21.86 2.25
N LEU A 255 -2.33 21.99 2.33
CA LEU A 255 -3.11 22.93 1.52
C LEU A 255 -2.80 24.38 1.87
N ASP A 256 -2.57 24.71 3.15
CA ASP A 256 -2.22 26.04 3.62
C ASP A 256 -0.76 26.45 3.35
N GLY A 257 0.11 25.47 3.07
CA GLY A 257 1.54 25.67 2.86
C GLY A 257 2.01 25.23 1.47
N PRO A 258 2.57 24.02 1.31
CA PRO A 258 3.21 23.58 0.06
C PRO A 258 2.34 23.69 -1.19
N ALA A 259 1.03 23.46 -1.09
CA ALA A 259 0.12 23.53 -2.22
C ALA A 259 -0.12 24.97 -2.71
N GLN A 260 0.08 25.98 -1.87
CA GLN A 260 -0.05 27.40 -2.24
C GLN A 260 1.12 27.86 -3.13
N THR A 261 2.30 27.31 -2.91
CA THR A 261 3.53 27.74 -3.60
C THR A 261 3.87 26.87 -4.81
N ASN A 262 3.33 25.66 -4.86
CA ASN A 262 3.61 24.72 -5.95
C ASN A 262 2.35 23.92 -6.32
N ILE A 263 1.74 24.26 -7.45
CA ILE A 263 0.54 23.55 -7.99
C ILE A 263 0.80 22.08 -8.34
N LYS A 264 2.07 21.63 -8.37
CA LYS A 264 2.47 20.24 -8.60
C LYS A 264 2.85 19.51 -7.33
N ALA A 265 2.81 20.18 -6.15
CA ALA A 265 3.11 19.53 -4.88
C ALA A 265 2.16 18.36 -4.61
N GLU A 266 2.66 17.31 -3.99
CA GLU A 266 1.90 16.12 -3.62
C GLU A 266 2.05 15.81 -2.13
N PHE A 267 0.95 15.41 -1.53
CA PHE A 267 0.85 14.98 -0.14
C PHE A 267 1.08 13.46 -0.06
N TYR A 268 2.29 13.07 0.34
CA TYR A 268 2.74 11.68 0.33
C TYR A 268 2.65 11.00 1.69
N ILE A 269 2.36 9.69 1.70
CA ILE A 269 2.40 8.84 2.90
C ILE A 269 3.76 8.93 3.61
N PRO A 270 4.93 8.78 2.95
CA PRO A 270 6.23 8.83 3.62
C PRO A 270 6.48 10.13 4.38
N LEU A 271 6.01 11.27 3.85
CA LEU A 271 6.13 12.56 4.54
C LEU A 271 5.38 12.55 5.88
N MET A 272 4.13 12.08 5.88
CA MET A 272 3.33 11.99 7.11
C MET A 272 3.92 11.02 8.12
N VAL A 273 4.41 9.88 7.64
CA VAL A 273 5.11 8.89 8.50
C VAL A 273 6.32 9.54 9.18
N ASN A 274 7.19 10.23 8.42
CA ASN A 274 8.35 10.91 8.98
C ASN A 274 7.94 11.99 10.02
N ASN A 275 6.93 12.80 9.71
CA ASN A 275 6.44 13.83 10.63
C ASN A 275 5.96 13.23 11.96
N LEU A 276 5.21 12.13 11.91
CA LEU A 276 4.67 11.47 13.10
C LEU A 276 5.75 10.77 13.93
N ILE A 277 6.75 10.15 13.30
CA ILE A 277 7.90 9.54 13.98
C ILE A 277 8.73 10.62 14.67
N ASN A 278 9.06 11.71 13.97
CA ASN A 278 9.84 12.83 14.52
C ASN A 278 9.11 13.52 15.68
N ALA A 279 7.79 13.66 15.58
CA ALA A 279 6.94 14.20 16.64
C ALA A 279 6.71 13.20 17.80
N LYS A 280 7.25 11.97 17.73
CA LYS A 280 7.04 10.88 18.71
C LYS A 280 5.55 10.50 18.90
N LYS A 281 4.71 10.76 17.91
CA LYS A 281 3.28 10.43 17.91
C LYS A 281 3.02 9.01 17.44
N ALA A 282 3.96 8.40 16.69
CA ALA A 282 3.87 7.05 16.19
C ALA A 282 5.22 6.33 16.20
N LYS A 283 5.17 5.00 16.17
CA LYS A 283 6.31 4.12 15.90
C LYS A 283 5.97 3.26 14.70
N LEU A 284 6.88 3.16 13.76
CA LEU A 284 6.70 2.32 12.58
C LEU A 284 7.68 1.16 12.61
N LYS A 285 7.15 -0.07 12.70
CA LYS A 285 7.91 -1.32 12.66
C LYS A 285 8.25 -1.68 11.22
N VAL A 286 9.53 -1.86 10.92
CA VAL A 286 9.98 -2.42 9.64
C VAL A 286 9.90 -3.94 9.75
N LEU A 287 9.05 -4.54 8.94
CA LEU A 287 8.84 -5.98 8.87
C LEU A 287 9.74 -6.57 7.78
N SER A 288 10.41 -7.65 8.10
CA SER A 288 11.24 -8.39 7.15
C SER A 288 10.41 -9.42 6.42
N SER A 289 10.62 -9.56 5.12
CA SER A 289 10.09 -10.61 4.28
C SER A 289 11.12 -11.01 3.24
N ASP A 290 11.17 -12.30 2.90
CA ASP A 290 11.96 -12.79 1.77
C ASP A 290 11.21 -12.70 0.44
N ALA A 291 9.99 -12.15 0.45
CA ALA A 291 9.20 -11.91 -0.75
C ALA A 291 9.95 -11.02 -1.75
N VAL A 292 9.76 -11.34 -3.02
CA VAL A 292 10.32 -10.55 -4.13
C VAL A 292 9.24 -9.59 -4.62
N TRP A 293 9.58 -8.30 -4.63
CA TRP A 293 8.76 -7.29 -5.26
C TRP A 293 9.07 -7.22 -6.76
N PHE A 294 8.03 -7.02 -7.57
CA PHE A 294 8.16 -6.58 -8.96
C PHE A 294 6.90 -5.81 -9.38
N GLY A 295 7.05 -4.98 -10.41
CA GLY A 295 5.96 -4.21 -10.99
C GLY A 295 6.24 -3.92 -12.45
N VAL A 296 5.26 -3.39 -13.16
CA VAL A 296 5.42 -2.94 -14.55
C VAL A 296 5.64 -1.43 -14.52
N THR A 297 6.89 -0.99 -14.38
CA THR A 297 7.26 0.44 -14.43
C THR A 297 7.28 0.93 -15.88
N TYR A 298 7.86 0.13 -16.76
CA TYR A 298 7.95 0.33 -18.21
C TYR A 298 7.18 -0.77 -18.94
N LYS A 299 6.74 -0.53 -20.17
CA LYS A 299 6.05 -1.57 -20.99
C LYS A 299 6.94 -2.79 -21.20
N GLU A 300 8.23 -2.55 -21.29
CA GLU A 300 9.30 -3.53 -21.48
C GLU A 300 9.44 -4.49 -20.30
N ASP A 301 9.01 -4.10 -19.09
CA ASP A 301 9.02 -4.95 -17.89
C ASP A 301 7.98 -6.09 -17.98
N LYS A 302 6.90 -5.92 -18.77
CA LYS A 302 5.76 -6.86 -18.80
C LYS A 302 6.15 -8.31 -19.11
N PRO A 303 6.97 -8.63 -20.14
CA PRO A 303 7.37 -10.01 -20.42
C PRO A 303 8.09 -10.69 -19.25
N ASP A 304 8.91 -9.94 -18.51
CA ASP A 304 9.59 -10.47 -17.33
C ASP A 304 8.61 -10.70 -16.17
N VAL A 305 7.65 -9.82 -15.95
CA VAL A 305 6.58 -9.98 -14.96
C VAL A 305 5.74 -11.23 -15.28
N VAL A 306 5.31 -11.41 -16.53
CA VAL A 306 4.57 -12.62 -16.95
C VAL A 306 5.36 -13.90 -16.65
N LYS A 307 6.67 -13.91 -16.98
CA LYS A 307 7.55 -15.04 -16.69
C LYS A 307 7.70 -15.29 -15.18
N LYS A 308 7.81 -14.24 -14.37
CA LYS A 308 7.89 -14.36 -12.90
C LYS A 308 6.60 -14.95 -12.33
N ILE A 309 5.43 -14.50 -12.77
CA ILE A 309 4.13 -15.05 -12.36
C ILE A 309 4.02 -16.51 -12.76
N GLN A 310 4.36 -16.85 -14.01
CA GLN A 310 4.34 -18.26 -14.46
C GLN A 310 5.24 -19.14 -13.60
N ASN A 311 6.44 -18.72 -13.28
CA ASN A 311 7.35 -19.45 -12.38
C ASN A 311 6.75 -19.67 -10.98
N LEU A 312 5.97 -18.71 -10.44
CA LEU A 312 5.30 -18.86 -9.15
C LEU A 312 4.15 -19.87 -9.24
N ILE A 313 3.44 -19.90 -10.36
CA ILE A 313 2.40 -20.91 -10.64
C ILE A 313 3.04 -22.32 -10.76
N ASP A 314 4.11 -22.44 -11.52
CA ASP A 314 4.83 -23.72 -11.72
C ASP A 314 5.40 -24.28 -10.42
N LYS A 315 5.78 -23.40 -9.48
CA LYS A 315 6.21 -23.76 -8.12
C LYS A 315 5.05 -24.05 -7.16
N GLY A 316 3.79 -23.94 -7.60
CA GLY A 316 2.61 -24.18 -6.77
C GLY A 316 2.34 -23.07 -5.72
N VAL A 317 2.95 -21.89 -5.86
CA VAL A 317 2.67 -20.72 -4.98
C VAL A 317 1.27 -20.18 -5.27
N TYR A 318 0.88 -20.18 -6.54
CA TYR A 318 -0.47 -19.82 -7.01
C TYR A 318 -1.09 -20.97 -7.81
N PRO A 319 -2.42 -21.13 -7.76
CA PRO A 319 -3.12 -22.03 -8.67
C PRO A 319 -3.11 -21.47 -10.10
N LYS A 320 -3.39 -22.30 -11.10
CA LYS A 320 -3.53 -21.87 -12.49
C LYS A 320 -4.71 -20.91 -12.69
N ASN A 321 -5.78 -21.09 -11.90
CA ASN A 321 -6.94 -20.22 -11.84
C ASN A 321 -7.01 -19.65 -10.43
N LEU A 322 -6.94 -18.32 -10.29
CA LEU A 322 -7.02 -17.65 -8.98
C LEU A 322 -8.46 -17.63 -8.44
N TRP A 323 -9.45 -17.50 -9.35
CA TRP A 323 -10.87 -17.27 -9.06
C TRP A 323 -11.75 -18.32 -9.73
#